data_d551a831273dcc160d83e9383ef245ae
#
_entry.id   d551a831273dcc160d83e9383ef245ae
#
_cell.length_a   1.000
_cell.length_b   1.000
_cell.length_c   1.000
_cell.angle_alpha   90.00
_cell.angle_beta   90.00
_cell.angle_gamma   90.00
#
_symmetry.space_group_name_H-M   'P 1'
#
loop_
_entity.id
_entity.type
_entity.pdbx_description
1 polymer ?
#
loop_
_entity_poly.entity_id
_entity_poly.type
_entity_poly.pdbx_seq_one_letter_code
_entity_poly.pdbx_strand_id
1 'polypeptide(L)'
;MSTRPHSLTSHAKQRSEARRIGREGLRAATLFGDRFVQPDGAILHLVTKRACERLSLALGLTRAYIDDQLRGVYVVMTRSGALVTVGRRYSGHQGRIRRS
;
A
#
# COMPACT_ATOMS: atom_id res chain seq x y z
N MET A 1 -11.88 27.20 3.93
CA MET A 1 -13.02 26.47 4.29
C MET A 1 -13.56 25.52 3.30
N SER A 2 -13.60 25.87 2.06
CA SER A 2 -14.10 24.92 1.08
C SER A 2 -13.30 23.63 1.05
N THR A 3 -12.07 23.69 1.49
CA THR A 3 -11.24 22.49 1.48
C THR A 3 -11.60 21.52 2.60
N ARG A 4 -12.26 22.00 3.62
CA ARG A 4 -12.60 21.16 4.71
C ARG A 4 -13.45 19.97 4.39
N PRO A 5 -14.55 20.12 3.69
CA PRO A 5 -15.38 18.98 3.35
C PRO A 5 -14.60 17.99 2.52
N HIS A 6 -13.74 18.52 1.67
CA HIS A 6 -12.90 17.70 0.83
C HIS A 6 -11.93 16.88 1.68
N SER A 7 -11.31 17.53 2.64
CA SER A 7 -10.38 16.86 3.53
C SER A 7 -11.04 15.76 4.33
N LEU A 8 -12.21 16.03 4.83
CA LEU A 8 -12.94 15.05 5.61
C LEU A 8 -13.27 13.83 4.78
N THR A 9 -13.67 14.07 3.54
CA THR A 9 -13.98 12.99 2.63
C THR A 9 -12.75 12.13 2.38
N SER A 10 -11.60 12.77 2.19
CA SER A 10 -10.37 12.06 1.97
C SER A 10 -9.99 11.21 3.17
N HIS A 11 -10.13 11.77 4.35
CA HIS A 11 -9.79 11.04 5.55
C HIS A 11 -10.70 9.84 5.76
N ALA A 12 -11.98 10.01 5.49
CA ALA A 12 -12.92 8.92 5.61
C ALA A 12 -12.57 7.81 4.65
N LYS A 13 -12.19 8.17 3.44
CA LYS A 13 -11.81 7.22 2.44
C LYS A 13 -10.56 6.46 2.85
N GLN A 14 -9.57 7.16 3.35
CA GLN A 14 -8.35 6.54 3.81
C GLN A 14 -8.58 5.56 4.94
N ARG A 15 -9.43 5.93 5.86
CA ARG A 15 -9.76 5.06 6.97
C ARG A 15 -10.44 3.80 6.50
N SER A 16 -11.34 3.97 5.54
CA SER A 16 -12.06 2.85 4.98
C SER A 16 -11.10 1.89 4.30
N GLU A 17 -10.18 2.43 3.53
CA GLU A 17 -9.18 1.60 2.84
C GLU A 17 -8.27 0.90 3.83
N ALA A 18 -7.82 1.62 4.84
CA ALA A 18 -6.95 1.04 5.84
C ALA A 18 -7.64 -0.10 6.57
N ARG A 19 -8.91 0.07 6.85
CA ARG A 19 -9.68 -0.95 7.54
C ARG A 19 -9.85 -2.19 6.69
N ARG A 20 -10.10 -1.98 5.42
CA ARG A 20 -10.26 -3.06 4.48
C ARG A 20 -8.98 -3.87 4.31
N ILE A 21 -7.87 -3.17 4.22
CA ILE A 21 -6.57 -3.80 4.06
C ILE A 21 -6.15 -4.48 5.35
N GLY A 22 -6.47 -3.87 6.49
CA GLY A 22 -6.18 -4.46 7.76
C GLY A 22 -4.76 -4.23 8.22
N ARG A 23 -4.53 -4.56 9.46
CA ARG A 23 -3.24 -4.36 10.09
C ARG A 23 -2.14 -5.16 9.42
N GLU A 24 -2.45 -6.38 9.03
CA GLU A 24 -1.46 -7.25 8.39
C GLU A 24 -0.98 -6.67 7.08
N GLY A 25 -1.91 -6.15 6.28
CA GLY A 25 -1.55 -5.57 5.00
C GLY A 25 -0.68 -4.35 5.18
N LEU A 26 -1.02 -3.52 6.17
CA LEU A 26 -0.22 -2.33 6.43
C LEU A 26 1.18 -2.69 6.88
N ARG A 27 1.29 -3.67 7.75
CA ARG A 27 2.60 -4.09 8.23
C ARG A 27 3.41 -4.75 7.14
N ALA A 28 2.75 -5.54 6.30
CA ALA A 28 3.44 -6.19 5.20
C ALA A 28 4.06 -5.13 4.29
N ALA A 29 3.30 -4.10 3.97
CA ALA A 29 3.81 -3.05 3.10
C ALA A 29 4.94 -2.27 3.74
N THR A 30 4.77 -1.85 4.99
CA THR A 30 5.77 -1.01 5.63
C THR A 30 7.04 -1.76 6.01
N LEU A 31 6.93 -3.04 6.35
CA LEU A 31 8.09 -3.80 6.79
C LEU A 31 8.76 -4.59 5.66
N PHE A 32 7.99 -5.08 4.73
CA PHE A 32 8.53 -5.93 3.67
C PHE A 32 8.39 -5.35 2.27
N GLY A 33 7.58 -4.32 2.10
CA GLY A 33 7.37 -3.74 0.78
C GLY A 33 8.60 -3.05 0.25
N ASP A 34 8.67 -2.92 -1.05
CA ASP A 34 9.71 -2.14 -1.68
C ASP A 34 9.40 -0.67 -1.50
N ARG A 35 10.44 0.13 -1.39
CA ARG A 35 10.29 1.55 -1.12
C ARG A 35 10.65 2.38 -2.34
N PHE A 36 9.81 3.34 -2.63
CA PHE A 36 10.03 4.25 -3.75
C PHE A 36 9.86 5.68 -3.28
N VAL A 37 10.91 6.47 -3.40
CA VAL A 37 10.85 7.86 -2.97
C VAL A 37 10.08 8.66 -4.00
N GLN A 38 9.09 9.40 -3.53
CA GLN A 38 8.26 10.21 -4.41
C GLN A 38 8.88 11.60 -4.60
N PRO A 39 8.47 12.32 -5.65
CA PRO A 39 9.04 13.64 -5.92
C PRO A 39 8.92 14.63 -4.76
N ASP A 40 7.87 14.51 -3.97
CA ASP A 40 7.66 15.40 -2.84
C ASP A 40 8.36 14.93 -1.56
N GLY A 41 9.14 13.86 -1.68
CA GLY A 41 9.86 13.35 -0.52
C GLY A 41 9.13 12.28 0.25
N ALA A 42 7.88 12.05 -0.04
CA ALA A 42 7.15 10.98 0.61
C ALA A 42 7.70 9.64 0.13
N ILE A 43 7.41 8.59 0.87
CA ILE A 43 7.90 7.26 0.54
C ILE A 43 6.73 6.33 0.31
N LEU A 44 6.73 5.70 -0.85
CA LEU A 44 5.74 4.70 -1.19
C LEU A 44 6.28 3.33 -0.80
N HIS A 45 5.53 2.62 0.03
CA HIS A 45 5.83 1.24 0.40
C HIS A 45 4.84 0.35 -0.34
N LEU A 46 5.34 -0.53 -1.16
CA LEU A 46 4.49 -1.35 -2.02
C LEU A 46 4.84 -2.83 -1.90
N VAL A 47 3.82 -3.65 -1.71
CA VAL A 47 4.03 -5.09 -1.68
C VAL A 47 4.09 -5.57 -3.13
N THR A 48 5.28 -5.59 -3.66
CA THR A 48 5.55 -6.04 -5.02
C THR A 48 5.62 -7.55 -5.05
N LYS A 49 5.77 -8.11 -6.24
CA LYS A 49 5.97 -9.53 -6.37
C LYS A 49 7.20 -9.98 -5.59
N ARG A 50 8.25 -9.18 -5.65
CA ARG A 50 9.47 -9.48 -4.91
C ARG A 50 9.23 -9.45 -3.42
N ALA A 51 8.45 -8.50 -2.95
CA ALA A 51 8.13 -8.42 -1.54
C ALA A 51 7.29 -9.62 -1.11
N CYS A 52 6.46 -10.14 -2.00
CA CYS A 52 5.69 -11.33 -1.69
C CYS A 52 6.59 -12.52 -1.42
N GLU A 53 7.68 -12.62 -2.15
CA GLU A 53 8.63 -13.70 -1.92
C GLU A 53 9.29 -13.57 -0.56
N ARG A 54 9.66 -12.34 -0.21
CA ARG A 54 10.25 -12.10 1.09
C ARG A 54 9.29 -12.43 2.22
N LEU A 55 8.02 -12.09 2.03
CA LEU A 55 7.00 -12.38 3.02
C LEU A 55 6.83 -13.87 3.21
N SER A 56 6.82 -14.61 2.12
CA SER A 56 6.65 -16.04 2.18
C SER A 56 7.80 -16.67 2.98
N LEU A 57 9.01 -16.26 2.69
CA LEU A 57 10.17 -16.79 3.38
C LEU A 57 10.23 -16.40 4.84
N ALA A 58 9.90 -15.15 5.13
CA ALA A 58 10.00 -14.65 6.48
C ALA A 58 8.91 -15.16 7.41
N LEU A 59 7.69 -15.25 6.90
CA LEU A 59 6.55 -15.57 7.73
C LEU A 59 5.96 -16.97 7.48
N GLY A 60 6.45 -17.66 6.47
CA GLY A 60 5.95 -18.99 6.18
C GLY A 60 4.54 -19.00 5.62
N LEU A 61 4.08 -17.89 5.09
CA LEU A 61 2.75 -17.82 4.51
C LEU A 61 2.74 -18.43 3.11
N THR A 62 1.59 -18.97 2.73
CA THR A 62 1.48 -19.53 1.39
C THR A 62 1.45 -18.42 0.36
N ARG A 63 1.93 -18.73 -0.84
CA ARG A 63 1.93 -17.75 -1.91
C ARG A 63 0.50 -17.37 -2.28
N ALA A 64 -0.41 -18.31 -2.22
CA ALA A 64 -1.80 -18.03 -2.54
C ALA A 64 -2.39 -16.98 -1.61
N TYR A 65 -2.12 -17.13 -0.33
CA TYR A 65 -2.61 -16.17 0.65
C TYR A 65 -1.99 -14.80 0.41
N ILE A 66 -0.68 -14.76 0.20
CA ILE A 66 0.02 -13.52 0.00
C ILE A 66 -0.47 -12.81 -1.26
N ASP A 67 -0.59 -13.56 -2.36
CA ASP A 67 -1.05 -12.96 -3.61
C ASP A 67 -2.47 -12.44 -3.49
N ASP A 68 -3.31 -13.17 -2.77
CA ASP A 68 -4.70 -12.77 -2.64
C ASP A 68 -4.90 -11.62 -1.66
N GLN A 69 -4.22 -11.66 -0.54
CA GLN A 69 -4.46 -10.72 0.54
C GLN A 69 -3.47 -9.57 0.64
N LEU A 70 -2.24 -9.77 0.26
CA LEU A 70 -1.20 -8.79 0.51
C LEU A 70 -0.61 -8.14 -0.72
N ARG A 71 -0.57 -8.84 -1.83
CA ARG A 71 0.06 -8.31 -3.02
C ARG A 71 -0.64 -7.04 -3.50
N GLY A 72 0.16 -6.04 -3.84
CA GLY A 72 -0.37 -4.79 -4.34
C GLY A 72 -0.76 -3.79 -3.27
N VAL A 73 -0.74 -4.19 -2.02
CA VAL A 73 -1.01 -3.26 -0.93
C VAL A 73 0.09 -2.22 -0.90
N TYR A 74 -0.29 -0.96 -0.77
CA TYR A 74 0.72 0.09 -0.70
C TYR A 74 0.36 1.09 0.38
N VAL A 75 1.39 1.73 0.91
CA VAL A 75 1.26 2.75 1.94
C VAL A 75 2.19 3.88 1.56
N VAL A 76 1.71 5.10 1.58
CA VAL A 76 2.54 6.26 1.34
C VAL A 76 2.69 6.99 2.66
N MET A 77 3.92 7.25 3.06
CA MET A 77 4.21 7.91 4.32
C MET A 77 5.13 9.10 4.10
N THR A 78 5.00 10.09 4.96
CA THR A 78 5.93 11.21 4.92
C THR A 78 7.26 10.73 5.47
N ARG A 79 8.28 11.56 5.32
CA ARG A 79 9.58 11.25 5.87
C ARG A 79 9.54 11.10 7.39
N SER A 80 8.66 11.81 8.01
CA SER A 80 8.54 11.75 9.47
C SER A 80 7.73 10.55 9.95
N GLY A 81 7.19 9.78 9.00
CA GLY A 81 6.46 8.58 9.37
C GLY A 81 4.96 8.73 9.46
N ALA A 82 4.43 9.85 9.02
CA ALA A 82 2.98 10.05 9.04
C ALA A 82 2.35 9.39 7.82
N LEU A 83 1.23 8.74 8.04
CA LEU A 83 0.52 8.07 6.97
C LEU A 83 -0.16 9.08 6.06
N VAL A 84 0.08 8.99 4.77
CA VAL A 84 -0.53 9.88 3.79
C VAL A 84 -1.70 9.19 3.10
N THR A 85 -1.45 7.99 2.61
CA THR A 85 -2.51 7.26 1.92
C THR A 85 -2.21 5.77 1.94
N VAL A 86 -3.24 4.99 1.71
CA VAL A 86 -3.11 3.54 1.70
C VAL A 86 -4.10 3.01 0.66
N GLY A 87 -3.73 1.93 0.00
CA GLY A 87 -4.59 1.37 -1.01
C GLY A 87 -4.06 0.06 -1.52
N ARG A 88 -4.61 -0.38 -2.63
CA ARG A 88 -4.22 -1.63 -3.24
C ARG A 88 -4.20 -1.51 -4.75
N ARG A 89 -3.14 -1.98 -5.34
CA ARG A 89 -3.00 -2.02 -6.78
C ARG A 89 -3.20 -3.44 -7.27
N TYR A 90 -3.97 -3.57 -8.33
CA TYR A 90 -4.18 -4.88 -8.94
C TYR A 90 -3.22 -5.00 -10.10
N SER A 91 -2.19 -5.78 -9.91
CA SER A 91 -1.06 -5.84 -10.82
C SER A 91 -1.42 -6.06 -12.29
N GLY A 92 -2.37 -6.92 -12.56
CA GLY A 92 -2.75 -7.15 -13.93
C GLY A 92 -3.28 -5.91 -14.60
N HIS A 93 -4.14 -5.23 -13.90
CA HIS A 93 -4.70 -3.98 -14.34
C HIS A 93 -3.64 -2.93 -14.52
N GLN A 94 -2.82 -2.81 -13.54
CA GLN A 94 -1.78 -1.83 -13.51
C GLN A 94 -0.85 -1.92 -14.68
N GLY A 95 -0.45 -3.13 -14.98
CA GLY A 95 0.47 -3.32 -16.07
C GLY A 95 -0.05 -2.74 -17.36
N ARG A 96 -1.30 -3.00 -17.64
CA ARG A 96 -1.87 -2.52 -18.87
C ARG A 96 -2.06 -1.03 -18.88
N ILE A 97 -2.57 -0.52 -17.81
CA ILE A 97 -2.83 0.91 -17.73
C ILE A 97 -1.59 1.73 -17.88
N ARG A 98 -0.53 1.30 -17.23
CA ARG A 98 0.69 2.04 -17.26
C ARG A 98 1.28 2.16 -18.61
N ARG A 99 1.13 1.14 -19.39
CA ARG A 99 1.68 1.19 -20.68
C ARG A 99 0.93 2.08 -21.63
N SER A 100 -0.27 2.36 -21.30
CA SER A 100 -1.03 3.26 -22.15
C SER A 100 -0.62 4.70 -21.93
#